data_9f809ee21d3dc9f4c6c7b9c2ae6cd9e1
#
_entry.id   9f809ee21d3dc9f4c6c7b9c2ae6cd9e1
#
_cell.length_a   1.000
_cell.length_b   1.000
_cell.length_c   1.000
_cell.angle_alpha   90.00
_cell.angle_beta   90.00
_cell.angle_gamma   90.00
#
_symmetry.space_group_name_H-M   'P 1'
#
loop_
_entity.id
_entity.type
_entity.pdbx_description
1 polymer ?
#
loop_
_entity_poly.entity_id
_entity_poly.type
_entity_poly.pdbx_seq_one_letter_code
_entity_poly.pdbx_strand_id
1 'polypeptide(L)'
;MQNLAVYLKKYRKESILAPLFKLLEALFDLFVPLVIARMIDTDAVSNRHLIFLYFGVLLLLAFVGLGFSIVAQFFSAKASVGFAGAVRQAVFDHIQTFSFTELDAIGSDTLITRLSDDVNQVQTGVNMGLRLLLRSPFIVLGAMVMAFTINVRCALVFAVTIPILFGVTFLIMMRSI
;
A
#
# COMPACT_ATOMS: atom_id res chain seq x y z
N MET A 1 -4.46 -20.17 -19.18
CA MET A 1 -4.66 -19.42 -17.91
C MET A 1 -5.30 -18.10 -18.25
N GLN A 2 -6.56 -17.91 -17.92
CA GLN A 2 -7.18 -16.60 -18.01
C GLN A 2 -6.44 -15.67 -17.06
N ASN A 3 -5.97 -14.53 -17.57
CA ASN A 3 -5.23 -13.57 -16.76
C ASN A 3 -6.12 -13.12 -15.58
N LEU A 4 -5.69 -13.37 -14.35
CA LEU A 4 -6.36 -12.94 -13.10
C LEU A 4 -6.78 -11.46 -13.15
N ALA A 5 -6.05 -10.64 -13.91
CA ALA A 5 -6.37 -9.24 -14.16
C ALA A 5 -7.78 -9.00 -14.79
N VAL A 6 -8.38 -10.01 -15.44
CA VAL A 6 -9.73 -9.88 -16.01
C VAL A 6 -10.77 -9.72 -14.91
N TYR A 7 -10.61 -10.39 -13.78
CA TYR A 7 -11.52 -10.29 -12.63
C TYR A 7 -11.43 -8.94 -11.92
N LEU A 8 -10.27 -8.27 -11.99
CA LEU A 8 -10.10 -6.90 -11.49
C LEU A 8 -10.80 -5.85 -12.38
N LYS A 9 -11.07 -6.16 -13.65
CA LYS A 9 -11.75 -5.22 -14.58
C LYS A 9 -13.10 -4.76 -14.09
N LYS A 10 -13.83 -5.59 -13.36
CA LYS A 10 -15.15 -5.25 -12.78
C LYS A 10 -15.02 -4.18 -11.67
N TYR A 11 -13.87 -4.11 -11.01
CA TYR A 11 -13.60 -3.20 -9.89
C TYR A 11 -12.51 -2.15 -10.23
N ARG A 12 -12.46 -1.72 -11.51
CA ARG A 12 -11.45 -0.77 -11.99
C ARG A 12 -11.47 0.56 -11.25
N LYS A 13 -12.65 1.08 -10.93
CA LYS A 13 -12.79 2.35 -10.22
C LYS A 13 -12.16 2.26 -8.83
N GLU A 14 -12.50 1.23 -8.08
CA GLU A 14 -11.98 0.97 -6.75
C GLU A 14 -10.47 0.69 -6.77
N SER A 15 -10.00 -0.07 -7.77
CA SER A 15 -8.57 -0.40 -7.94
C SER A 15 -7.71 0.81 -8.30
N ILE A 16 -8.28 1.88 -8.88
CA ILE A 16 -7.58 3.13 -9.18
C ILE A 16 -7.73 4.12 -8.01
N LEU A 17 -8.91 4.21 -7.41
CA LEU A 17 -9.17 5.13 -6.31
C LEU A 17 -8.36 4.76 -5.05
N ALA A 18 -8.22 3.46 -4.73
CA ALA A 18 -7.46 3.03 -3.56
C ALA A 18 -6.01 3.54 -3.56
N PRO A 19 -5.19 3.30 -4.61
CA PRO A 19 -3.84 3.85 -4.69
C PRO A 19 -3.81 5.38 -4.76
N LEU A 20 -4.78 6.01 -5.42
CA LEU A 20 -4.85 7.47 -5.54
C LEU A 20 -5.02 8.13 -4.16
N PHE A 21 -5.98 7.65 -3.36
CA PHE A 21 -6.18 8.15 -2.00
C PHE A 21 -4.99 7.83 -1.10
N LYS A 22 -4.30 6.70 -1.35
CA LYS A 22 -3.09 6.33 -0.63
C LYS A 22 -1.89 7.22 -0.98
N LEU A 23 -1.81 7.71 -2.21
CA LEU A 23 -0.84 8.72 -2.61
C LEU A 23 -1.15 10.09 -1.99
N LEU A 24 -2.43 10.49 -1.92
CA LEU A 24 -2.82 11.73 -1.24
C LEU A 24 -2.45 11.68 0.25
N GLU A 25 -2.75 10.59 0.95
CA GLU A 25 -2.29 10.38 2.33
C GLU A 25 -0.77 10.56 2.44
N ALA A 26 0.01 9.91 1.56
CA ALA A 26 1.46 10.01 1.57
C ALA A 26 1.97 11.45 1.31
N LEU A 27 1.27 12.24 0.49
CA LEU A 27 1.57 13.67 0.32
C LEU A 27 1.42 14.44 1.64
N PHE A 28 0.33 14.21 2.38
CA PHE A 28 0.13 14.86 3.67
C PHE A 28 1.18 14.42 4.70
N ASP A 29 1.56 13.13 4.70
CA ASP A 29 2.65 12.62 5.55
C ASP A 29 3.98 13.35 5.28
N LEU A 30 4.26 13.71 4.01
CA LEU A 30 5.47 14.45 3.62
C LEU A 30 5.46 15.92 4.07
N PHE A 31 4.29 16.53 4.30
CA PHE A 31 4.21 17.90 4.83
C PHE A 31 4.57 18.00 6.31
N VAL A 32 4.43 16.91 7.08
CA VAL A 32 4.72 16.90 8.52
C VAL A 32 6.16 17.30 8.83
N PRO A 33 7.21 16.71 8.21
CA PRO A 33 8.59 17.13 8.43
C PRO A 33 8.86 18.60 8.06
N LEU A 34 8.18 19.14 7.03
CA LEU A 34 8.31 20.54 6.65
C LEU A 34 7.77 21.48 7.71
N VAL A 35 6.62 21.15 8.28
CA VAL A 35 6.03 21.95 9.36
C VAL A 35 6.93 21.93 10.58
N ILE A 36 7.52 20.77 10.92
CA ILE A 36 8.47 20.64 12.04
C ILE A 36 9.73 21.44 11.76
N ALA A 37 10.30 21.37 10.55
CA ALA A 37 11.48 22.17 10.18
C ALA A 37 11.19 23.66 10.32
N ARG A 38 10.04 24.14 9.81
CA ARG A 38 9.60 25.55 9.99
C ARG A 38 9.42 25.93 11.44
N MET A 39 8.89 25.05 12.26
CA MET A 39 8.73 25.27 13.70
C MET A 39 10.07 25.49 14.40
N ILE A 40 11.10 24.74 14.01
CA ILE A 40 12.46 24.86 14.54
C ILE A 40 13.12 26.16 14.06
N ASP A 41 13.07 26.43 12.76
CA ASP A 41 13.71 27.62 12.13
C ASP A 41 13.13 28.94 12.65
N THR A 42 11.87 28.96 13.06
CA THR A 42 11.16 30.18 13.52
C THR A 42 11.32 30.41 15.03
N ASP A 43 12.16 29.61 15.73
CA ASP A 43 12.26 29.65 17.20
C ASP A 43 10.87 29.60 17.90
N ALA A 44 9.94 28.92 17.27
CA ALA A 44 8.56 28.82 17.75
C ALA A 44 8.48 28.25 19.18
N VAL A 45 9.51 27.48 19.58
CA VAL A 45 9.63 26.91 20.94
C VAL A 45 9.68 28.00 22.02
N SER A 46 10.18 29.20 21.71
CA SER A 46 10.22 30.34 22.63
C SER A 46 8.88 31.09 22.74
N ASN A 47 7.99 30.93 21.77
CA ASN A 47 6.72 31.63 21.68
C ASN A 47 5.54 30.68 21.83
N ARG A 48 4.89 30.74 23.02
CA ARG A 48 3.76 29.86 23.35
C ARG A 48 2.62 29.88 22.30
N HIS A 49 2.34 31.05 21.74
CA HIS A 49 1.28 31.18 20.74
C HIS A 49 1.63 30.45 19.42
N LEU A 50 2.89 30.55 19.00
CA LEU A 50 3.37 29.85 17.78
C LEU A 50 3.37 28.34 17.95
N ILE A 51 3.72 27.83 19.14
CA ILE A 51 3.65 26.40 19.44
C ILE A 51 2.22 25.88 19.23
N PHE A 52 1.22 26.54 19.81
CA PHE A 52 -0.18 26.13 19.66
C PHE A 52 -0.65 26.18 18.20
N LEU A 53 -0.19 27.17 17.43
CA LEU A 53 -0.53 27.29 16.02
C LEU A 53 0.05 26.13 15.19
N TYR A 54 1.35 25.84 15.36
CA TYR A 54 1.98 24.70 14.66
C TYR A 54 1.40 23.36 15.11
N PHE A 55 1.09 23.20 16.39
CA PHE A 55 0.40 22.01 16.90
C PHE A 55 -0.98 21.84 16.23
N GLY A 56 -1.74 22.93 16.10
CA GLY A 56 -3.03 22.92 15.39
C GLY A 56 -2.88 22.51 13.92
N VAL A 57 -1.86 23.01 13.23
CA VAL A 57 -1.56 22.62 11.83
C VAL A 57 -1.21 21.12 11.74
N LEU A 58 -0.37 20.61 12.64
CA LEU A 58 -0.01 19.19 12.68
C LEU A 58 -1.23 18.30 12.96
N LEU A 59 -2.11 18.71 13.88
CA LEU A 59 -3.37 18.00 14.14
C LEU A 59 -4.27 17.99 12.90
N LEU A 60 -4.40 19.11 12.21
CA LEU A 60 -5.21 19.20 10.99
C LEU A 60 -4.65 18.26 9.91
N LEU A 61 -3.32 18.27 9.69
CA LEU A 61 -2.67 17.35 8.74
C LEU A 61 -2.93 15.88 9.11
N ALA A 62 -2.85 15.54 10.40
CA ALA A 62 -3.12 14.19 10.88
C ALA A 62 -4.58 13.76 10.63
N PHE A 63 -5.55 14.62 10.91
CA PHE A 63 -6.97 14.34 10.67
C PHE A 63 -7.28 14.18 9.17
N VAL A 64 -6.72 15.03 8.31
CA VAL A 64 -6.90 14.94 6.86
C VAL A 64 -6.24 13.67 6.33
N GLY A 65 -5.01 13.37 6.75
CA GLY A 65 -4.31 12.14 6.38
C GLY A 65 -5.06 10.88 6.80
N LEU A 66 -5.62 10.88 8.04
CA LEU A 66 -6.46 9.79 8.55
C LEU A 66 -7.72 9.61 7.68
N GLY A 67 -8.37 10.70 7.27
CA GLY A 67 -9.52 10.66 6.38
C GLY A 67 -9.19 9.98 5.04
N PHE A 68 -8.09 10.38 4.39
CA PHE A 68 -7.62 9.74 3.15
C PHE A 68 -7.23 8.27 3.36
N SER A 69 -6.62 7.94 4.51
CA SER A 69 -6.27 6.56 4.86
C SER A 69 -7.49 5.66 4.95
N ILE A 70 -8.55 6.10 5.64
CA ILE A 70 -9.79 5.33 5.79
C ILE A 70 -10.44 5.10 4.42
N VAL A 71 -10.53 6.13 3.59
CA VAL A 71 -11.11 6.05 2.25
C VAL A 71 -10.29 5.09 1.36
N ALA A 72 -8.96 5.18 1.40
CA ALA A 72 -8.07 4.29 0.66
C ALA A 72 -8.24 2.83 1.08
N GLN A 73 -8.35 2.57 2.40
CA GLN A 73 -8.58 1.23 2.93
C GLN A 73 -9.94 0.67 2.51
N PHE A 74 -10.98 1.48 2.54
CA PHE A 74 -12.32 1.08 2.10
C PHE A 74 -12.32 0.63 0.63
N PHE A 75 -11.76 1.43 -0.28
CA PHE A 75 -11.69 1.08 -1.70
C PHE A 75 -10.80 -0.13 -1.97
N SER A 76 -9.67 -0.24 -1.27
CA SER A 76 -8.78 -1.40 -1.37
C SER A 76 -9.46 -2.69 -0.91
N ALA A 77 -10.15 -2.65 0.23
CA ALA A 77 -10.90 -3.79 0.77
C ALA A 77 -12.03 -4.19 -0.19
N LYS A 78 -12.81 -3.21 -0.69
CA LYS A 78 -13.91 -3.46 -1.63
C LYS A 78 -13.41 -4.11 -2.93
N ALA A 79 -12.29 -3.62 -3.49
CA ALA A 79 -11.69 -4.19 -4.70
C ALA A 79 -11.18 -5.61 -4.47
N SER A 80 -10.44 -5.86 -3.37
CA SER A 80 -9.85 -7.17 -3.08
C SER A 80 -10.90 -8.23 -2.74
N VAL A 81 -11.91 -7.88 -1.95
CA VAL A 81 -13.02 -8.80 -1.62
C VAL A 81 -13.85 -9.14 -2.88
N GLY A 82 -14.16 -8.11 -3.69
CA GLY A 82 -14.89 -8.33 -4.94
C GLY A 82 -14.10 -9.17 -5.95
N PHE A 83 -12.81 -8.97 -6.04
CA PHE A 83 -11.91 -9.79 -6.84
C PHE A 83 -11.88 -11.26 -6.34
N ALA A 84 -11.68 -11.47 -5.03
CA ALA A 84 -11.66 -12.80 -4.44
C ALA A 84 -12.99 -13.54 -4.62
N GLY A 85 -14.12 -12.85 -4.51
CA GLY A 85 -15.45 -13.43 -4.79
C GLY A 85 -15.56 -13.90 -6.24
N ALA A 86 -15.08 -13.11 -7.20
CA ALA A 86 -15.09 -13.50 -8.61
C ALA A 86 -14.15 -14.67 -8.91
N VAL A 87 -12.98 -14.71 -8.29
CA VAL A 87 -12.04 -15.84 -8.43
C VAL A 87 -12.64 -17.10 -7.80
N ARG A 88 -13.21 -16.99 -6.59
CA ARG A 88 -13.85 -18.12 -5.90
C ARG A 88 -14.98 -18.73 -6.73
N GLN A 89 -15.81 -17.87 -7.32
CA GLN A 89 -16.88 -18.32 -8.21
C GLN A 89 -16.31 -19.06 -9.45
N ALA A 90 -15.29 -18.51 -10.09
CA ALA A 90 -14.69 -19.15 -11.26
C ALA A 90 -14.01 -20.48 -10.94
N VAL A 91 -13.37 -20.61 -9.76
CA VAL A 91 -12.81 -21.88 -9.29
C VAL A 91 -13.92 -22.89 -9.00
N PHE A 92 -14.98 -22.44 -8.34
CA PHE A 92 -16.13 -23.29 -8.04
C PHE A 92 -16.81 -23.82 -9.31
N ASP A 93 -17.09 -22.93 -10.27
CA ASP A 93 -17.67 -23.29 -11.56
C ASP A 93 -16.79 -24.30 -12.31
N HIS A 94 -15.47 -24.14 -12.22
CA HIS A 94 -14.52 -25.08 -12.84
C HIS A 94 -14.54 -26.44 -12.14
N ILE A 95 -14.59 -26.48 -10.82
CA ILE A 95 -14.71 -27.73 -10.06
C ILE A 95 -15.96 -28.52 -10.45
N GLN A 96 -17.08 -27.84 -10.71
CA GLN A 96 -18.32 -28.47 -11.13
C GLN A 96 -18.22 -29.17 -12.52
N THR A 97 -17.22 -28.83 -13.32
CA THR A 97 -16.98 -29.49 -14.62
C THR A 97 -16.17 -30.80 -14.49
N PHE A 98 -15.64 -31.10 -13.31
CA PHE A 98 -14.82 -32.31 -13.11
C PHE A 98 -15.69 -33.57 -13.07
N SER A 99 -15.14 -34.65 -13.60
CA SER A 99 -15.71 -35.99 -13.44
C SER A 99 -15.47 -36.50 -12.00
N PHE A 100 -16.26 -37.48 -11.57
CA PHE A 100 -16.07 -38.12 -10.27
C PHE A 100 -14.66 -38.69 -10.07
N THR A 101 -14.08 -39.25 -11.12
CA THR A 101 -12.70 -39.78 -11.09
C THR A 101 -11.65 -38.69 -10.86
N GLU A 102 -11.85 -37.51 -11.44
CA GLU A 102 -10.95 -36.37 -11.25
C GLU A 102 -11.11 -35.77 -9.85
N LEU A 103 -12.35 -35.70 -9.33
CA LEU A 103 -12.63 -35.24 -7.97
C LEU A 103 -11.98 -36.15 -6.93
N ASP A 104 -12.08 -37.49 -7.10
CA ASP A 104 -11.44 -38.46 -6.23
C ASP A 104 -9.92 -38.41 -6.30
N ALA A 105 -9.34 -38.18 -7.50
CA ALA A 105 -7.91 -38.06 -7.68
C ALA A 105 -7.30 -36.81 -7.03
N ILE A 106 -8.03 -35.68 -7.00
CA ILE A 106 -7.56 -34.42 -6.41
C ILE A 106 -7.80 -34.41 -4.88
N GLY A 107 -8.88 -35.03 -4.44
CA GLY A 107 -9.33 -35.09 -3.05
C GLY A 107 -10.08 -33.84 -2.60
N SER A 108 -11.15 -34.04 -1.83
CA SER A 108 -12.03 -32.98 -1.33
C SER A 108 -11.30 -31.94 -0.49
N ASP A 109 -10.33 -32.36 0.34
CA ASP A 109 -9.58 -31.48 1.24
C ASP A 109 -8.73 -30.48 0.45
N THR A 110 -8.13 -30.92 -0.66
CA THR A 110 -7.36 -30.06 -1.56
C THR A 110 -8.25 -29.03 -2.23
N LEU A 111 -9.45 -29.43 -2.68
CA LEU A 111 -10.40 -28.52 -3.32
C LEU A 111 -10.94 -27.46 -2.35
N ILE A 112 -11.23 -27.85 -1.11
CA ILE A 112 -11.68 -26.93 -0.05
C ILE A 112 -10.58 -25.93 0.27
N THR A 113 -9.33 -26.37 0.44
CA THR A 113 -8.18 -25.49 0.71
C THR A 113 -7.98 -24.48 -0.42
N ARG A 114 -8.05 -24.90 -1.69
CA ARG A 114 -7.95 -23.99 -2.83
C ARG A 114 -9.07 -22.97 -2.89
N LEU A 115 -10.30 -23.39 -2.57
CA LEU A 115 -11.47 -22.52 -2.61
C LEU A 115 -11.50 -21.49 -1.48
N SER A 116 -10.91 -21.82 -0.33
CA SER A 116 -10.89 -20.97 0.87
C SER A 116 -9.54 -20.29 1.05
N ASP A 117 -8.51 -21.03 1.39
CA ASP A 117 -7.24 -20.47 1.86
C ASP A 117 -6.42 -19.83 0.75
N ASP A 118 -6.29 -20.49 -0.40
CA ASP A 118 -5.53 -19.95 -1.53
C ASP A 118 -6.21 -18.66 -2.05
N VAL A 119 -7.54 -18.65 -2.17
CA VAL A 119 -8.26 -17.45 -2.61
C VAL A 119 -8.15 -16.33 -1.59
N ASN A 120 -8.20 -16.62 -0.28
CA ASN A 120 -8.01 -15.61 0.76
C ASN A 120 -6.58 -15.06 0.77
N GLN A 121 -5.57 -15.89 0.49
CA GLN A 121 -4.19 -15.45 0.37
C GLN A 121 -4.00 -14.51 -0.83
N VAL A 122 -4.59 -14.85 -1.98
CA VAL A 122 -4.59 -13.98 -3.17
C VAL A 122 -5.35 -12.67 -2.89
N GLN A 123 -6.49 -12.72 -2.20
CA GLN A 123 -7.22 -11.52 -1.75
C GLN A 123 -6.33 -10.60 -0.93
N THR A 124 -5.61 -11.15 0.04
CA THR A 124 -4.68 -10.41 0.91
C THR A 124 -3.55 -9.80 0.09
N GLY A 125 -2.98 -10.56 -0.85
CA GLY A 125 -1.96 -10.06 -1.77
C GLY A 125 -2.43 -8.89 -2.63
N VAL A 126 -3.64 -8.97 -3.18
CA VAL A 126 -4.25 -7.86 -3.95
C VAL A 126 -4.50 -6.64 -3.07
N ASN A 127 -5.04 -6.84 -1.86
CA ASN A 127 -5.26 -5.74 -0.92
C ASN A 127 -3.96 -5.01 -0.57
N MET A 128 -2.91 -5.75 -0.22
CA MET A 128 -1.58 -5.19 0.07
C MET A 128 -0.98 -4.52 -1.16
N GLY A 129 -1.09 -5.13 -2.35
CA GLY A 129 -0.61 -4.56 -3.60
C GLY A 129 -1.23 -3.19 -3.88
N LEU A 130 -2.55 -3.06 -3.78
CA LEU A 130 -3.26 -1.80 -4.00
C LEU A 130 -2.88 -0.71 -2.98
N ARG A 131 -2.49 -1.08 -1.77
CA ARG A 131 -2.14 -0.14 -0.69
C ARG A 131 -0.67 0.27 -0.67
N LEU A 132 0.24 -0.67 -0.95
CA LEU A 132 1.68 -0.47 -0.70
C LEU A 132 2.48 -0.22 -1.97
N LEU A 133 2.05 -0.77 -3.12
CA LEU A 133 2.85 -0.81 -4.34
C LEU A 133 3.20 0.59 -4.87
N LEU A 134 2.28 1.53 -4.83
CA LEU A 134 2.51 2.92 -5.24
C LEU A 134 2.97 3.83 -4.09
N ARG A 135 2.53 3.54 -2.86
CA ARG A 135 2.89 4.35 -1.70
C ARG A 135 4.39 4.31 -1.41
N SER A 136 5.00 3.10 -1.41
CA SER A 136 6.40 2.93 -1.01
C SER A 136 7.38 3.72 -1.89
N PRO A 137 7.38 3.60 -3.24
CA PRO A 137 8.28 4.39 -4.07
C PRO A 137 7.99 5.88 -3.99
N PHE A 138 6.71 6.27 -3.85
CA PHE A 138 6.31 7.67 -3.75
C PHE A 138 6.83 8.33 -2.47
N ILE A 139 6.74 7.66 -1.32
CA ILE A 139 7.29 8.18 -0.05
C ILE A 139 8.81 8.30 -0.13
N VAL A 140 9.50 7.29 -0.67
CA VAL A 140 10.96 7.32 -0.79
C VAL A 140 11.43 8.48 -1.66
N LEU A 141 10.82 8.65 -2.85
CA LEU A 141 11.15 9.77 -3.74
C LEU A 141 10.77 11.12 -3.13
N GLY A 142 9.59 11.22 -2.52
CA GLY A 142 9.13 12.44 -1.87
C GLY A 142 10.01 12.84 -0.69
N ALA A 143 10.38 11.88 0.17
CA ALA A 143 11.30 12.12 1.28
C ALA A 143 12.69 12.57 0.79
N MET A 144 13.18 11.99 -0.32
CA MET A 144 14.44 12.38 -0.92
C MET A 144 14.37 13.82 -1.44
N VAL A 145 13.33 14.19 -2.18
CA VAL A 145 13.12 15.59 -2.65
C VAL A 145 13.03 16.54 -1.46
N MET A 146 12.29 16.19 -0.42
CA MET A 146 12.17 17.00 0.79
C MET A 146 13.51 17.17 1.53
N ALA A 147 14.31 16.11 1.63
CA ALA A 147 15.63 16.18 2.24
C ALA A 147 16.55 17.17 1.48
N PHE A 148 16.47 17.21 0.13
CA PHE A 148 17.22 18.17 -0.67
C PHE A 148 16.80 19.62 -0.45
N THR A 149 15.53 19.88 -0.14
CA THR A 149 15.05 21.25 0.17
C THR A 149 15.47 21.74 1.55
N ILE A 150 15.67 20.83 2.51
CA ILE A 150 16.04 21.17 3.88
C ILE A 150 17.56 21.27 4.03
N ASN A 151 18.31 20.25 3.61
CA ASN A 151 19.77 20.25 3.71
C ASN A 151 20.40 19.30 2.70
N VAL A 152 21.10 19.84 1.73
CA VAL A 152 21.76 19.08 0.64
C VAL A 152 22.77 18.05 1.17
N ARG A 153 23.51 18.36 2.24
CA ARG A 153 24.51 17.41 2.80
C ARG A 153 23.84 16.18 3.39
N CYS A 154 22.74 16.35 4.13
CA CYS A 154 21.96 15.24 4.67
C CYS A 154 21.28 14.45 3.54
N ALA A 155 20.79 15.13 2.50
CA ALA A 155 20.17 14.49 1.34
C ALA A 155 21.12 13.57 0.58
N LEU A 156 22.41 13.93 0.46
CA LEU A 156 23.42 13.07 -0.14
C LEU A 156 23.61 11.74 0.62
N VAL A 157 23.51 11.76 1.95
CA VAL A 157 23.56 10.52 2.75
C VAL A 157 22.40 9.61 2.39
N PHE A 158 21.17 10.15 2.27
CA PHE A 158 20.00 9.37 1.84
C PHE A 158 20.15 8.84 0.41
N ALA A 159 20.66 9.65 -0.51
CA ALA A 159 20.88 9.27 -1.91
C ALA A 159 21.86 8.09 -2.06
N VAL A 160 22.80 7.92 -1.13
CA VAL A 160 23.74 6.78 -1.11
C VAL A 160 23.15 5.60 -0.34
N THR A 161 22.48 5.86 0.78
CA THR A 161 21.97 4.80 1.66
C THR A 161 20.81 4.02 1.03
N ILE A 162 19.91 4.71 0.31
CA ILE A 162 18.74 4.08 -0.32
C ILE A 162 19.14 3.01 -1.34
N PRO A 163 20.02 3.26 -2.34
CA PRO A 163 20.47 2.23 -3.28
C PRO A 163 21.19 1.05 -2.60
N ILE A 164 21.98 1.33 -1.55
CA ILE A 164 22.67 0.28 -0.79
C ILE A 164 21.65 -0.64 -0.12
N LEU A 165 20.65 -0.08 0.57
CA LEU A 165 19.59 -0.86 1.22
C LEU A 165 18.80 -1.68 0.20
N PHE A 166 18.46 -1.10 -0.96
CA PHE A 166 17.80 -1.82 -2.05
C PHE A 166 18.65 -2.98 -2.56
N GLY A 167 19.95 -2.74 -2.76
CA GLY A 167 20.91 -3.77 -3.21
C GLY A 167 21.03 -4.91 -2.21
N VAL A 168 21.17 -4.61 -0.93
CA VAL A 168 21.26 -5.60 0.15
C VAL A 168 19.96 -6.41 0.26
N THR A 169 18.82 -5.74 0.25
CA THR A 169 17.51 -6.42 0.30
C THR A 169 17.30 -7.33 -0.90
N PHE A 170 17.67 -6.87 -2.09
CA PHE A 170 17.57 -7.66 -3.32
C PHE A 170 18.48 -8.90 -3.28
N LEU A 171 19.73 -8.75 -2.79
CA LEU A 171 20.67 -9.86 -2.62
C LEU A 171 20.16 -10.90 -1.62
N ILE A 172 19.60 -10.46 -0.49
CA ILE A 172 19.00 -11.36 0.51
C ILE A 172 17.83 -12.13 -0.11
N MET A 173 16.96 -11.43 -0.84
CA MET A 173 15.79 -12.05 -1.48
C MET A 173 16.19 -13.07 -2.54
N MET A 174 17.21 -12.77 -3.37
CA MET A 174 17.75 -13.73 -4.35
C MET A 174 18.39 -14.98 -3.71
N ARG A 175 18.92 -14.84 -2.48
CA ARG A 175 19.57 -15.96 -1.79
C ARG A 175 18.57 -16.80 -0.98
N SER A 176 17.35 -16.30 -0.77
CA SER A 176 16.28 -16.97 -0.03
C SER A 176 15.32 -17.76 -0.91
N ILE A 177 15.46 -17.67 -2.23
CA ILE A 177 14.74 -18.45 -3.26
C ILE A 177 15.63 -19.61 -3.68
#